data_77cc01e9dfd5e790ee528e342445262c
#
_entry.id   77cc01e9dfd5e790ee528e342445262c
#
_cell.length_a   1.000
_cell.length_b   1.000
_cell.length_c   1.000
_cell.angle_alpha   90.00
_cell.angle_beta   90.00
_cell.angle_gamma   90.00
#
_symmetry.space_group_name_H-M   'P 1'
#
loop_
_entity.id
_entity.type
_entity.pdbx_description
1 polymer ?
#
loop_
_entity_poly.entity_id
_entity_poly.type
_entity_poly.pdbx_seq_one_letter_code
_entity_poly.pdbx_strand_id
1 'polypeptide(L)'
;LIRYFGSYRQSLLVFMGIPTAIVGGVLTLSVVGMNFSISAGVGFIALMGIAILNSLVLVSHYDELLDKFPGESVKKLVLEGTLDRFRPVVITTLVAGLGFLPMAINSGLGSEVQKPLASVVIGGLIIATMLTALLLPALYTMIFTRRRNLNVIPVTNSIQPTVLEQPNQPVSFVEDEDDDAPKKKKKRRR
;
A
#
# COMPACT_ATOMS: atom_id res chain seq x y z
N LEU A 1 7.15 -10.57 9.11
CA LEU A 1 7.17 -9.27 8.45
C LEU A 1 8.46 -9.05 7.67
N ILE A 2 9.64 -9.20 8.28
CA ILE A 2 10.94 -8.98 7.62
C ILE A 2 11.13 -9.91 6.41
N ARG A 3 10.74 -11.20 6.51
CA ARG A 3 10.80 -12.14 5.39
C ARG A 3 9.78 -11.86 4.29
N TYR A 4 8.68 -11.18 4.61
CA TYR A 4 7.63 -10.83 3.65
C TYR A 4 8.03 -9.61 2.81
N PHE A 5 8.54 -8.56 3.43
CA PHE A 5 8.91 -7.31 2.74
C PHE A 5 10.36 -7.28 2.24
N GLY A 6 11.25 -8.17 2.72
CA GLY A 6 12.67 -8.13 2.42
C GLY A 6 13.38 -6.84 2.88
N SER A 7 12.68 -5.93 3.57
CA SER A 7 13.18 -4.64 4.01
C SER A 7 12.81 -4.34 5.47
N TYR A 8 13.81 -4.08 6.29
CA TYR A 8 13.61 -3.68 7.68
C TYR A 8 12.79 -2.39 7.84
N ARG A 9 12.86 -1.48 6.87
CA ARG A 9 12.17 -0.18 6.91
C ARG A 9 10.67 -0.33 6.77
N GLN A 10 10.21 -1.19 5.86
CA GLN A 10 8.79 -1.48 5.67
C GLN A 10 8.22 -2.17 6.91
N SER A 11 8.96 -3.13 7.47
CA SER A 11 8.56 -3.79 8.71
C SER A 11 8.44 -2.78 9.87
N LEU A 12 9.37 -1.82 9.98
CA LEU A 12 9.32 -0.76 11.00
C LEU A 12 8.10 0.13 10.83
N LEU A 13 7.75 0.49 9.58
CA LEU A 13 6.55 1.28 9.30
C LEU A 13 5.26 0.57 9.74
N VAL A 14 5.16 -0.73 9.50
CA VAL A 14 4.02 -1.53 9.98
C VAL A 14 3.96 -1.55 11.50
N PHE A 15 5.11 -1.68 12.17
CA PHE A 15 5.17 -1.63 13.65
C PHE A 15 4.77 -0.29 14.24
N MET A 16 4.87 0.82 13.48
CA MET A 16 4.37 2.13 13.91
C MET A 16 2.84 2.16 14.09
N GLY A 17 2.11 1.19 13.55
CA GLY A 17 0.70 0.98 13.84
C GLY A 17 0.42 0.65 15.31
N ILE A 18 1.37 0.02 16.04
CA ILE A 18 1.19 -0.34 17.44
C ILE A 18 1.11 0.89 18.37
N PRO A 19 2.07 1.83 18.33
CA PRO A 19 1.96 3.05 19.14
C PRO A 19 0.70 3.85 18.86
N THR A 20 0.27 3.94 17.61
CA THR A 20 -0.97 4.65 17.24
C THR A 20 -2.20 3.97 17.83
N ALA A 21 -2.22 2.64 17.85
CA ALA A 21 -3.29 1.86 18.46
C ALA A 21 -3.35 2.07 19.98
N ILE A 22 -2.20 2.04 20.64
CA ILE A 22 -2.11 2.28 22.10
C ILE A 22 -2.62 3.68 22.44
N VAL A 23 -2.18 4.70 21.72
CA VAL A 23 -2.65 6.08 21.92
C VAL A 23 -4.15 6.17 21.73
N GLY A 24 -4.69 5.55 20.67
CA GLY A 24 -6.14 5.52 20.41
C GLY A 24 -6.92 4.86 21.54
N GLY A 25 -6.47 3.71 22.02
CA GLY A 25 -7.11 2.99 23.12
C GLY A 25 -7.08 3.75 24.45
N VAL A 26 -5.92 4.37 24.80
CA VAL A 26 -5.77 5.17 26.02
C VAL A 26 -6.65 6.42 25.98
N LEU A 27 -6.67 7.12 24.85
CA LEU A 27 -7.55 8.28 24.69
C LEU A 27 -9.03 7.91 24.87
N THR A 28 -9.43 6.76 24.31
CA THR A 28 -10.81 6.29 24.46
C THR A 28 -11.16 5.98 25.91
N LEU A 29 -10.29 5.27 26.65
CA LEU A 29 -10.51 5.02 28.07
C LEU A 29 -10.63 6.32 28.88
N SER A 30 -9.78 7.29 28.57
CA SER A 30 -9.78 8.59 29.25
C SER A 30 -11.09 9.37 28.96
N VAL A 31 -11.57 9.36 27.73
CA VAL A 31 -12.82 10.07 27.34
C VAL A 31 -14.04 9.40 27.95
N VAL A 32 -14.08 8.07 28.00
CA VAL A 32 -15.20 7.32 28.57
C VAL A 32 -15.15 7.32 30.13
N GLY A 33 -14.02 7.73 30.72
CA GLY A 33 -13.86 7.78 32.18
C GLY A 33 -13.76 6.41 32.83
N MET A 34 -13.32 5.39 32.09
CA MET A 34 -13.13 4.03 32.59
C MET A 34 -11.70 3.80 33.06
N ASN A 35 -11.58 3.13 34.23
CA ASN A 35 -10.28 2.71 34.73
C ASN A 35 -9.72 1.57 33.90
N PHE A 36 -8.37 1.50 33.82
CA PHE A 36 -7.70 0.38 33.17
C PHE A 36 -8.03 -0.93 33.92
N SER A 37 -8.62 -1.88 33.19
CA SER A 37 -8.96 -3.21 33.71
C SER A 37 -8.27 -4.30 32.89
N ILE A 38 -8.23 -5.52 33.40
CA ILE A 38 -7.70 -6.69 32.67
C ILE A 38 -8.45 -6.86 31.35
N SER A 39 -9.75 -6.64 31.35
CA SER A 39 -10.59 -6.70 30.16
C SER A 39 -10.24 -5.62 29.13
N ALA A 40 -9.95 -4.41 29.56
CA ALA A 40 -9.42 -3.36 28.69
C ALA A 40 -8.07 -3.80 28.08
N GLY A 41 -7.19 -4.47 28.83
CA GLY A 41 -5.92 -5.03 28.36
C GLY A 41 -6.12 -6.02 27.21
N VAL A 42 -7.11 -6.90 27.28
CA VAL A 42 -7.49 -7.81 26.17
C VAL A 42 -7.95 -7.00 24.96
N GLY A 43 -8.73 -5.94 25.17
CA GLY A 43 -9.13 -5.00 24.11
C GLY A 43 -7.95 -4.36 23.41
N PHE A 44 -6.90 -3.97 24.13
CA PHE A 44 -5.66 -3.45 23.56
C PHE A 44 -4.93 -4.47 22.68
N ILE A 45 -4.87 -5.74 23.09
CA ILE A 45 -4.24 -6.80 22.29
C ILE A 45 -5.01 -6.97 20.96
N ALA A 46 -6.32 -7.01 21.00
CA ALA A 46 -7.15 -7.09 19.79
C ALA A 46 -6.95 -5.86 18.89
N LEU A 47 -6.94 -4.66 19.48
CA LEU A 47 -6.72 -3.41 18.77
C LEU A 47 -5.35 -3.35 18.08
N MET A 48 -4.30 -3.79 18.75
CA MET A 48 -2.95 -3.87 18.16
C MET A 48 -2.92 -4.82 16.95
N GLY A 49 -3.58 -5.98 17.05
CA GLY A 49 -3.67 -6.93 15.94
C GLY A 49 -4.33 -6.34 14.69
N ILE A 50 -5.45 -5.64 14.86
CA ILE A 50 -6.16 -4.98 13.77
C ILE A 50 -5.33 -3.81 13.20
N ALA A 51 -4.68 -3.04 14.06
CA ALA A 51 -3.83 -1.92 13.62
C ALA A 51 -2.62 -2.38 12.80
N ILE A 52 -1.97 -3.49 13.19
CA ILE A 52 -0.87 -4.10 12.41
C ILE A 52 -1.39 -4.55 11.04
N LEU A 53 -2.55 -5.21 10.98
CA LEU A 53 -3.16 -5.66 9.73
C LEU A 53 -3.45 -4.48 8.78
N ASN A 54 -4.07 -3.42 9.30
CA ASN A 54 -4.36 -2.21 8.52
C ASN A 54 -3.07 -1.56 7.99
N SER A 55 -2.04 -1.44 8.83
CA SER A 55 -0.74 -0.90 8.44
C SER A 55 -0.05 -1.77 7.39
N LEU A 56 -0.11 -3.10 7.54
CA LEU A 56 0.45 -4.06 6.59
C LEU A 56 -0.17 -3.90 5.20
N VAL A 57 -1.50 -3.88 5.12
CA VAL A 57 -2.25 -3.74 3.86
C VAL A 57 -1.93 -2.42 3.18
N LEU A 58 -1.79 -1.34 3.95
CA LEU A 58 -1.49 -0.02 3.40
C LEU A 58 -0.05 0.06 2.86
N VAL A 59 0.93 -0.43 3.62
CA VAL A 59 2.34 -0.47 3.18
C VAL A 59 2.53 -1.36 1.96
N SER A 60 1.90 -2.56 1.92
CA SER A 60 1.94 -3.44 0.75
C SER A 60 1.38 -2.78 -0.50
N HIS A 61 0.33 -1.98 -0.35
CA HIS A 61 -0.26 -1.27 -1.48
C HIS A 61 0.66 -0.15 -2.00
N TYR A 62 1.36 0.55 -1.12
CA TYR A 62 2.35 1.54 -1.55
C TYR A 62 3.49 0.91 -2.34
N ASP A 63 3.99 -0.26 -1.90
CA ASP A 63 5.03 -0.98 -2.60
C ASP A 63 4.56 -1.43 -3.99
N GLU A 64 3.34 -1.96 -4.09
CA GLU A 64 2.73 -2.35 -5.36
C GLU A 64 2.61 -1.16 -6.35
N LEU A 65 2.20 0.02 -5.87
CA LEU A 65 2.12 1.23 -6.69
C LEU A 65 3.49 1.72 -7.16
N LEU A 66 4.49 1.65 -6.28
CA LEU A 66 5.86 2.04 -6.62
C LEU A 66 6.49 1.13 -7.66
N ASP A 67 6.18 -0.18 -7.62
CA ASP A 67 6.65 -1.16 -8.59
C ASP A 67 5.95 -1.01 -9.95
N LYS A 68 4.65 -0.66 -9.94
CA LYS A 68 3.87 -0.43 -11.17
C LYS A 68 4.26 0.86 -11.91
N PHE A 69 4.63 1.91 -11.17
CA PHE A 69 4.90 3.23 -11.73
C PHE A 69 6.29 3.77 -11.31
N PRO A 70 7.37 3.19 -11.83
CA PRO A 70 8.73 3.54 -11.41
C PRO A 70 9.15 4.98 -11.78
N GLY A 71 8.44 5.64 -12.71
CA GLY A 71 8.69 7.03 -13.16
C GLY A 71 8.01 8.11 -12.34
N GLU A 72 6.95 7.79 -11.60
CA GLU A 72 6.14 8.75 -10.86
C GLU A 72 6.77 9.16 -9.53
N SER A 73 6.37 10.33 -9.01
CA SER A 73 6.87 10.80 -7.71
C SER A 73 6.30 9.96 -6.56
N VAL A 74 7.16 9.60 -5.60
CA VAL A 74 6.76 8.82 -4.41
C VAL A 74 5.59 9.47 -3.67
N LYS A 75 5.62 10.80 -3.53
CA LYS A 75 4.56 11.56 -2.84
C LYS A 75 3.19 11.40 -3.49
N LYS A 76 3.15 11.45 -4.84
CA LYS A 76 1.90 11.32 -5.59
C LYS A 76 1.33 9.93 -5.45
N LEU A 77 2.17 8.90 -5.64
CA LEU A 77 1.75 7.49 -5.52
C LEU A 77 1.28 7.12 -4.11
N VAL A 78 1.95 7.61 -3.08
CA VAL A 78 1.55 7.36 -1.69
C VAL A 78 0.23 8.06 -1.36
N LEU A 79 0.02 9.28 -1.85
CA LEU A 79 -1.25 9.98 -1.64
C LEU A 79 -2.40 9.26 -2.35
N GLU A 80 -2.21 8.85 -3.59
CA GLU A 80 -3.19 8.10 -4.38
C GLU A 80 -3.50 6.75 -3.72
N GLY A 81 -2.47 5.99 -3.34
CA GLY A 81 -2.63 4.72 -2.62
C GLY A 81 -3.31 4.86 -1.25
N THR A 82 -3.13 5.99 -0.56
CA THR A 82 -3.85 6.28 0.68
C THR A 82 -5.35 6.48 0.41
N LEU A 83 -5.69 7.26 -0.61
CA LEU A 83 -7.09 7.51 -0.99
C LEU A 83 -7.78 6.23 -1.45
N ASP A 84 -7.11 5.39 -2.23
CA ASP A 84 -7.66 4.11 -2.71
C ASP A 84 -7.97 3.15 -1.55
N ARG A 85 -7.11 3.11 -0.53
CA ARG A 85 -7.27 2.22 0.62
C ARG A 85 -8.10 2.82 1.75
N PHE A 86 -8.33 4.12 1.74
CA PHE A 86 -9.11 4.79 2.79
C PHE A 86 -10.54 4.21 2.89
N ARG A 87 -11.21 4.07 1.77
CA ARG A 87 -12.59 3.53 1.72
C ARG A 87 -12.71 2.12 2.33
N PRO A 88 -11.96 1.09 1.89
CA PRO A 88 -12.05 -0.24 2.47
C PRO A 88 -11.64 -0.27 3.96
N VAL A 89 -10.64 0.51 4.36
CA VAL A 89 -10.19 0.58 5.76
C VAL A 89 -11.27 1.20 6.65
N VAL A 90 -11.95 2.26 6.21
CA VAL A 90 -13.08 2.85 6.95
C VAL A 90 -14.24 1.86 7.08
N ILE A 91 -14.57 1.13 6.02
CA ILE A 91 -15.63 0.13 6.05
C ILE A 91 -15.30 -0.99 7.06
N THR A 92 -14.10 -1.54 7.03
CA THR A 92 -13.68 -2.58 7.98
C THR A 92 -13.69 -2.08 9.42
N THR A 93 -13.26 -0.84 9.65
CA THR A 93 -13.31 -0.18 10.96
C THR A 93 -14.73 -0.03 11.48
N LEU A 94 -15.65 0.42 10.62
CA LEU A 94 -17.07 0.56 10.97
C LEU A 94 -17.72 -0.80 11.27
N VAL A 95 -17.47 -1.81 10.43
CA VAL A 95 -18.02 -3.16 10.64
C VAL A 95 -17.50 -3.76 11.95
N ALA A 96 -16.21 -3.64 12.22
CA ALA A 96 -15.64 -4.09 13.49
C ALA A 96 -16.22 -3.32 14.68
N GLY A 97 -16.34 -2.00 14.58
CA GLY A 97 -16.97 -1.17 15.62
C GLY A 97 -18.41 -1.56 15.90
N LEU A 98 -19.21 -1.77 14.86
CA LEU A 98 -20.61 -2.23 14.98
C LEU A 98 -20.71 -3.64 15.61
N GLY A 99 -19.74 -4.53 15.31
CA GLY A 99 -19.69 -5.85 15.93
C GLY A 99 -19.50 -5.81 17.45
N PHE A 100 -18.74 -4.84 17.96
CA PHE A 100 -18.53 -4.65 19.41
C PHE A 100 -19.60 -3.77 20.07
N LEU A 101 -20.44 -3.09 19.30
CA LEU A 101 -21.46 -2.16 19.81
C LEU A 101 -22.43 -2.80 20.83
N PRO A 102 -22.99 -4.01 20.61
CA PRO A 102 -23.87 -4.64 21.58
C PRO A 102 -23.20 -4.91 22.93
N MET A 103 -21.88 -5.21 22.92
CA MET A 103 -21.11 -5.39 24.15
C MET A 103 -20.86 -4.08 24.88
N ALA A 104 -20.71 -2.97 24.16
CA ALA A 104 -20.51 -1.64 24.74
C ALA A 104 -21.79 -1.10 25.42
N ILE A 105 -22.98 -1.42 24.88
CA ILE A 105 -24.27 -0.92 25.36
C ILE A 105 -24.86 -1.81 26.47
N ASN A 106 -24.46 -3.07 26.55
CA ASN A 106 -24.99 -4.04 27.52
C ASN A 106 -24.83 -3.52 28.94
N SER A 107 -25.93 -3.59 29.75
CA SER A 107 -25.95 -3.18 31.15
C SER A 107 -26.34 -4.31 32.11
N GLY A 108 -26.33 -5.58 31.65
CA GLY A 108 -26.61 -6.76 32.44
C GLY A 108 -25.47 -7.20 33.36
N LEU A 109 -25.71 -8.26 34.12
CA LEU A 109 -24.67 -8.91 34.94
C LEU A 109 -23.51 -9.35 34.04
N GLY A 110 -22.27 -9.00 34.41
CA GLY A 110 -21.07 -9.26 33.60
C GLY A 110 -20.71 -8.16 32.59
N SER A 111 -21.53 -7.13 32.43
CA SER A 111 -21.22 -6.00 31.53
C SER A 111 -19.97 -5.22 31.96
N GLU A 112 -19.61 -5.27 33.24
CA GLU A 112 -18.42 -4.62 33.80
C GLU A 112 -17.11 -5.12 33.14
N VAL A 113 -17.10 -6.36 32.67
CA VAL A 113 -15.96 -6.96 31.96
C VAL A 113 -16.03 -6.64 30.46
N GLN A 114 -17.22 -6.65 29.87
CA GLN A 114 -17.38 -6.48 28.43
C GLN A 114 -17.27 -5.03 27.97
N LYS A 115 -17.80 -4.09 28.75
CA LYS A 115 -17.80 -2.66 28.41
C LYS A 115 -16.41 -2.07 28.20
N PRO A 116 -15.44 -2.25 29.12
CA PRO A 116 -14.10 -1.69 28.92
C PRO A 116 -13.41 -2.25 27.67
N LEU A 117 -13.55 -3.55 27.41
CA LEU A 117 -13.03 -4.21 26.23
C LEU A 117 -13.61 -3.60 24.95
N ALA A 118 -14.94 -3.57 24.85
CA ALA A 118 -15.63 -3.05 23.67
C ALA A 118 -15.36 -1.56 23.45
N SER A 119 -15.30 -0.76 24.51
CA SER A 119 -15.02 0.68 24.43
C SER A 119 -13.62 0.95 23.91
N VAL A 120 -12.60 0.21 24.40
CA VAL A 120 -11.22 0.32 23.91
C VAL A 120 -11.13 -0.03 22.44
N VAL A 121 -11.79 -1.13 22.02
CA VAL A 121 -11.73 -1.58 20.62
C VAL A 121 -12.45 -0.60 19.71
N ILE A 122 -13.67 -0.19 20.02
CA ILE A 122 -14.45 0.72 19.16
C ILE A 122 -13.74 2.06 19.01
N GLY A 123 -13.51 2.74 20.13
CA GLY A 123 -12.94 4.08 20.09
C GLY A 123 -11.47 4.07 19.68
N GLY A 124 -10.72 3.09 20.20
CA GLY A 124 -9.32 2.90 19.83
C GLY A 124 -9.14 2.62 18.35
N LEU A 125 -10.03 1.83 17.73
CA LEU A 125 -9.97 1.51 16.32
C LEU A 125 -10.25 2.74 15.43
N ILE A 126 -11.22 3.57 15.79
CA ILE A 126 -11.52 4.81 15.07
C ILE A 126 -10.32 5.76 15.12
N ILE A 127 -9.79 6.00 16.32
CA ILE A 127 -8.66 6.92 16.51
C ILE A 127 -7.40 6.36 15.85
N ALA A 128 -7.09 5.07 16.04
CA ALA A 128 -5.94 4.42 15.43
C ALA A 128 -6.01 4.45 13.90
N THR A 129 -7.18 4.22 13.32
CA THR A 129 -7.35 4.26 11.86
C THR A 129 -7.12 5.67 11.32
N MET A 130 -7.67 6.69 11.95
CA MET A 130 -7.44 8.10 11.59
C MET A 130 -5.95 8.47 11.69
N LEU A 131 -5.31 8.10 12.80
CA LEU A 131 -3.90 8.38 13.02
C LEU A 131 -3.01 7.64 12.02
N THR A 132 -3.28 6.37 11.76
CA THR A 132 -2.52 5.55 10.83
C THR A 132 -2.66 6.07 9.40
N ALA A 133 -3.87 6.45 8.98
CA ALA A 133 -4.12 7.03 7.66
C ALA A 133 -3.38 8.35 7.42
N LEU A 134 -3.07 9.10 8.48
CA LEU A 134 -2.31 10.35 8.41
C LEU A 134 -0.81 10.13 8.56
N LEU A 135 -0.42 9.33 9.55
CA LEU A 135 0.99 9.14 9.96
C LEU A 135 1.75 8.26 8.97
N LEU A 136 1.13 7.18 8.47
CA LEU A 136 1.78 6.19 7.62
C LEU A 136 2.23 6.79 6.27
N PRO A 137 1.40 7.54 5.52
CA PRO A 137 1.85 8.20 4.29
C PRO A 137 2.94 9.24 4.55
N ALA A 138 2.88 9.97 5.66
CA ALA A 138 3.91 10.94 6.03
C ALA A 138 5.26 10.26 6.27
N LEU A 139 5.28 9.20 7.07
CA LEU A 139 6.50 8.43 7.37
C LEU A 139 7.04 7.71 6.13
N TYR A 140 6.15 7.11 5.33
CA TYR A 140 6.55 6.42 4.11
C TYR A 140 7.21 7.38 3.12
N THR A 141 6.62 8.54 2.88
CA THR A 141 7.21 9.57 1.99
C THR A 141 8.54 10.08 2.53
N MET A 142 8.66 10.30 3.84
CA MET A 142 9.91 10.76 4.46
C MET A 142 11.06 9.76 4.27
N ILE A 143 10.79 8.47 4.43
CA ILE A 143 11.80 7.41 4.34
C ILE A 143 12.18 7.13 2.88
N PHE A 144 11.21 7.06 1.97
CA PHE A 144 11.43 6.63 0.59
C PHE A 144 11.80 7.76 -0.37
N THR A 145 11.34 8.99 -0.14
CA THR A 145 11.75 10.15 -0.96
C THR A 145 13.24 10.43 -0.79
N ARG A 146 13.79 10.25 0.40
CA ARG A 146 15.22 10.44 0.66
C ARG A 146 16.10 9.47 -0.13
N ARG A 147 15.63 8.24 -0.40
CA ARG A 147 16.38 7.24 -1.19
C ARG A 147 16.36 7.54 -2.69
N ARG A 148 15.23 8.00 -3.21
CA ARG A 148 15.09 8.27 -4.65
C ARG A 148 15.95 9.45 -5.09
N ASN A 149 16.10 10.46 -4.23
CA ASN A 149 17.00 11.59 -4.49
C ASN A 149 18.49 11.21 -4.48
N LEU A 150 18.87 10.10 -3.85
CA LEU A 150 20.25 9.61 -3.84
C LEU A 150 20.56 8.70 -5.05
N ASN A 151 19.56 8.13 -5.71
CA ASN A 151 19.70 7.23 -6.85
C ASN A 151 19.35 7.88 -8.20
N VAL A 152 18.95 9.13 -8.22
CA VAL A 152 18.90 9.91 -9.48
C VAL A 152 20.31 10.36 -9.78
N ILE A 153 21.13 9.46 -10.35
CA ILE A 153 22.23 9.88 -11.20
C ILE A 153 21.54 10.62 -12.35
N PRO A 154 21.84 11.91 -12.56
CA PRO A 154 21.32 12.58 -13.75
C PRO A 154 21.84 11.81 -14.95
N VAL A 155 20.96 11.14 -15.68
CA VAL A 155 21.24 10.76 -17.05
C VAL A 155 21.28 12.07 -17.83
N THR A 156 22.41 12.76 -17.66
CA THR A 156 22.77 13.93 -18.45
C THR A 156 22.93 13.44 -19.87
N ASN A 157 21.98 13.84 -20.70
CA ASN A 157 22.12 14.06 -22.13
C ASN A 157 23.26 13.29 -22.81
N SER A 158 22.98 12.11 -23.30
CA SER A 158 23.71 11.50 -24.39
C SER A 158 22.73 10.82 -25.37
N ILE A 159 21.63 11.48 -25.64
CA ILE A 159 20.90 11.30 -26.88
C ILE A 159 21.03 12.63 -27.63
N GLN A 160 22.20 12.89 -28.16
CA GLN A 160 22.28 13.66 -29.38
C GLN A 160 21.54 12.85 -30.44
N PRO A 161 20.49 13.40 -31.07
CA PRO A 161 20.03 12.83 -32.31
C PRO A 161 21.18 13.05 -33.31
N THR A 162 21.94 12.02 -33.58
CA THR A 162 22.77 11.98 -34.78
C THR A 162 21.76 12.01 -35.91
N VAL A 163 21.49 13.21 -36.38
CA VAL A 163 20.92 13.44 -37.69
C VAL A 163 21.98 12.92 -38.66
N LEU A 164 21.81 11.66 -39.02
CA LEU A 164 22.47 11.15 -40.22
C LEU A 164 21.79 11.82 -41.40
N GLU A 165 22.33 12.97 -41.74
CA GLU A 165 22.21 13.57 -43.06
C GLU A 165 22.73 12.55 -44.05
N GLN A 166 21.83 11.74 -44.62
CA GLN A 166 22.16 10.93 -45.79
C GLN A 166 22.10 11.81 -47.02
N PRO A 167 23.20 11.99 -47.72
CA PRO A 167 23.13 12.66 -49.02
C PRO A 167 22.42 11.75 -50.01
N ASN A 168 21.36 12.29 -50.57
CA ASN A 168 20.70 12.03 -51.82
C ASN A 168 21.35 10.94 -52.69
N GLN A 169 20.79 9.72 -52.67
CA GLN A 169 21.03 8.76 -53.75
C GLN A 169 19.75 8.63 -54.61
N PRO A 170 19.86 8.78 -55.91
CA PRO A 170 18.71 8.66 -56.80
C PRO A 170 18.21 7.22 -56.86
N VAL A 171 16.91 7.07 -56.76
CA VAL A 171 16.17 5.82 -56.92
C VAL A 171 16.35 5.38 -58.38
N SER A 172 17.09 4.33 -58.62
CA SER A 172 17.05 3.61 -59.90
C SER A 172 15.85 2.66 -59.90
N PHE A 173 14.88 3.00 -60.75
CA PHE A 173 13.83 2.08 -61.16
C PHE A 173 14.50 0.90 -61.90
N VAL A 174 14.28 -0.30 -61.38
CA VAL A 174 14.50 -1.53 -62.15
C VAL A 174 13.12 -1.99 -62.59
N GLU A 175 12.95 -1.93 -63.87
CA GLU A 175 11.80 -2.42 -64.61
C GLU A 175 11.64 -3.93 -64.43
N ASP A 176 10.37 -4.31 -64.29
CA ASP A 176 9.88 -5.69 -64.36
C ASP A 176 10.21 -6.31 -65.74
N GLU A 177 10.77 -7.48 -65.73
CA GLU A 177 10.69 -8.33 -66.91
C GLU A 177 10.29 -9.74 -66.48
N ASP A 178 9.09 -10.08 -66.97
CA ASP A 178 8.45 -11.38 -66.93
C ASP A 178 9.36 -12.46 -67.52
N ASP A 179 9.33 -13.66 -66.96
CA ASP A 179 9.15 -14.86 -67.79
C ASP A 179 8.88 -16.14 -66.95
N ASP A 180 7.71 -16.63 -67.26
CA ASP A 180 7.29 -18.03 -67.47
C ASP A 180 7.97 -19.23 -66.77
N ALA A 181 7.11 -19.90 -66.05
CA ALA A 181 6.82 -21.32 -65.79
C ALA A 181 7.72 -22.42 -66.45
N PRO A 182 7.55 -23.73 -66.24
CA PRO A 182 6.83 -24.48 -65.16
C PRO A 182 7.50 -25.81 -64.70
N LYS A 183 6.90 -26.44 -63.65
CA LYS A 183 6.77 -27.90 -63.42
C LYS A 183 8.02 -28.74 -63.14
N LYS A 184 8.06 -29.44 -61.95
CA LYS A 184 7.88 -30.90 -61.87
C LYS A 184 7.99 -31.43 -60.41
N LYS A 185 6.93 -32.08 -60.00
CA LYS A 185 6.76 -33.33 -59.26
C LYS A 185 7.98 -34.18 -59.01
N LYS A 186 8.12 -34.69 -57.78
CA LYS A 186 8.29 -36.09 -57.36
C LYS A 186 8.63 -36.12 -55.85
N LYS A 187 7.77 -36.62 -55.01
CA LYS A 187 7.44 -38.01 -54.70
C LYS A 187 8.53 -38.78 -53.94
N ARG A 188 8.17 -39.18 -52.74
CA ARG A 188 8.44 -40.46 -52.02
C ARG A 188 9.56 -40.56 -50.98
N ARG A 189 9.12 -40.94 -49.80
CA ARG A 189 9.56 -42.09 -48.94
C ARG A 189 10.93 -41.86 -48.26
N ARG A 190 10.97 -42.00 -46.97
CA ARG A 190 10.53 -43.04 -45.95
C ARG A 190 10.38 -42.37 -44.60
#